data_2dc88e702fdff400219a204241ce297f
#
_entry.id   2dc88e702fdff400219a204241ce297f
#
_cell.length_a   1.000
_cell.length_b   1.000
_cell.length_c   1.000
_cell.angle_alpha   90.00
_cell.angle_beta   90.00
_cell.angle_gamma   90.00
#
_symmetry.space_group_name_H-M   'P 1'
#
loop_
_entity.id
_entity.type
_entity.pdbx_description
1 polymer ?
#
loop_
_entity_poly.entity_id
_entity_poly.type
_entity_poly.pdbx_seq_one_letter_code
_entity_poly.pdbx_strand_id
1 'polypeptide(L)'
;MADRLHTPLCDMLGIEYPIVLAGMAAGGQAQSTAPTPVKLVAAVTNAGGLGVMGDNFANLDELDAGIKELRNLVGDRPFGVDFLLPVVRAEVTTTNKEEIYAQIERDHPNHVAVVEELIREHGLERAGLAPSGPMSTDLLNRKIEVLLDNKVPVFAAALGDPAMMTERAHDQGMQVIGMAGAVRHAERHVAANVDIITAQGTEAGGHTGYISTMVLVPQVVEAVAPMPVLAAGGIGSGRHLATALALGAQGAWVGTAFLTSEETNIPDDHQQQILGGQSSDFTTSKFMSGKNQRSYNNAVKQAWADSGLENLDMPLQGILQEPFTRAAKAAGRYDLVGNPSGQISGMLNERRPAKDILMDMVNEARDTIEGLQKHL
;
A
#
# COMPACT_ATOMS: atom_id res chain seq x y z
N MET A 1 3.86 -4.06 34.76
CA MET A 1 4.30 -3.57 33.42
C MET A 1 4.71 -4.68 32.45
N ALA A 2 4.53 -5.95 32.78
CA ALA A 2 4.91 -7.10 31.94
C ALA A 2 3.81 -7.59 30.98
N ASP A 3 2.73 -6.86 30.80
CA ASP A 3 1.52 -7.37 30.15
C ASP A 3 1.21 -6.73 28.78
N ARG A 4 2.11 -5.88 28.26
CA ARG A 4 1.91 -5.19 26.99
C ARG A 4 2.90 -5.70 25.95
N LEU A 5 2.38 -6.04 24.74
CA LEU A 5 3.22 -6.23 23.57
C LEU A 5 3.73 -4.86 23.11
N HIS A 6 4.91 -4.49 23.58
CA HIS A 6 5.50 -3.16 23.40
C HIS A 6 6.96 -3.27 22.97
N THR A 7 7.37 -2.44 22.04
CA THR A 7 8.73 -2.42 21.49
C THR A 7 9.27 -0.98 21.49
N PRO A 8 10.59 -0.74 21.36
CA PRO A 8 11.13 0.61 21.25
C PRO A 8 10.50 1.45 20.13
N LEU A 9 10.03 0.83 19.07
CA LEU A 9 9.28 1.51 18.01
C LEU A 9 7.99 2.17 18.54
N CYS A 10 7.32 1.55 19.52
CA CYS A 10 6.11 2.11 20.12
C CYS A 10 6.41 3.42 20.83
N ASP A 11 7.53 3.50 21.57
CA ASP A 11 7.95 4.74 22.23
C ASP A 11 8.30 5.82 21.20
N MET A 12 9.01 5.45 20.13
CA MET A 12 9.40 6.37 19.06
C MET A 12 8.20 6.97 18.34
N LEU A 13 7.17 6.16 18.06
CA LEU A 13 5.97 6.58 17.34
C LEU A 13 4.86 7.11 18.25
N GLY A 14 4.96 6.95 19.57
CA GLY A 14 3.91 7.32 20.52
C GLY A 14 2.66 6.43 20.43
N ILE A 15 2.81 5.16 20.05
CA ILE A 15 1.72 4.17 19.90
C ILE A 15 1.73 3.13 21.01
N GLU A 16 0.62 2.43 21.22
CA GLU A 16 0.48 1.43 22.28
C GLU A 16 0.97 0.05 21.84
N TYR A 17 0.71 -0.33 20.59
CA TYR A 17 1.02 -1.64 20.01
C TYR A 17 1.85 -1.51 18.73
N PRO A 18 2.80 -2.42 18.45
CA PRO A 18 3.70 -2.33 17.31
C PRO A 18 3.04 -2.77 15.99
N ILE A 19 1.86 -2.23 15.71
CA ILE A 19 1.07 -2.49 14.52
C ILE A 19 0.80 -1.17 13.79
N VAL A 20 1.21 -1.13 12.53
CA VAL A 20 1.00 0.00 11.63
C VAL A 20 0.05 -0.42 10.50
N LEU A 21 -1.06 0.29 10.35
CA LEU A 21 -1.91 0.16 9.16
C LEU A 21 -1.17 0.71 7.96
N ALA A 22 -1.00 -0.09 6.91
CA ALA A 22 -0.41 0.34 5.66
C ALA A 22 -1.21 1.49 5.03
N GLY A 23 -0.52 2.54 4.59
CA GLY A 23 -1.13 3.56 3.74
C GLY A 23 -1.41 2.94 2.36
N MET A 24 -2.67 2.73 2.01
CA MET A 24 -3.05 2.11 0.75
C MET A 24 -3.81 3.12 -0.11
N ALA A 25 -3.31 3.33 -1.32
CA ALA A 25 -3.91 4.23 -2.29
C ALA A 25 -4.30 3.47 -3.56
N ALA A 26 -5.41 3.86 -4.15
CA ALA A 26 -5.91 3.23 -5.38
C ALA A 26 -5.84 4.18 -6.59
N GLY A 27 -4.81 5.02 -6.65
CA GLY A 27 -4.50 5.84 -7.83
C GLY A 27 -5.62 6.80 -8.26
N GLY A 28 -5.80 7.93 -7.56
CA GLY A 28 -6.75 8.99 -7.95
C GLY A 28 -8.22 8.65 -7.76
N GLN A 29 -8.53 7.72 -6.87
CA GLN A 29 -9.91 7.37 -6.52
C GLN A 29 -10.47 8.33 -5.47
N ALA A 30 -11.77 8.61 -5.56
CA ALA A 30 -12.48 9.34 -4.53
C ALA A 30 -12.43 8.62 -3.17
N GLN A 31 -12.56 9.37 -2.08
CA GLN A 31 -12.63 8.82 -0.71
C GLN A 31 -13.70 7.72 -0.55
N SER A 32 -14.75 7.73 -1.39
CA SER A 32 -15.80 6.70 -1.41
C SER A 32 -15.33 5.28 -1.74
N THR A 33 -14.15 5.13 -2.34
CA THR A 33 -13.55 3.83 -2.69
C THR A 33 -12.12 3.70 -2.19
N ALA A 34 -11.68 4.58 -1.28
CA ALA A 34 -10.34 4.54 -0.70
C ALA A 34 -10.13 3.27 0.14
N PRO A 35 -9.03 2.54 -0.04
CA PRO A 35 -8.71 1.39 0.81
C PRO A 35 -8.46 1.79 2.26
N THR A 36 -7.82 2.93 2.51
CA THR A 36 -7.59 3.50 3.85
C THR A 36 -8.26 4.87 3.99
N PRO A 37 -9.62 4.89 4.11
CA PRO A 37 -10.34 6.13 4.37
C PRO A 37 -10.06 6.64 5.78
N VAL A 38 -10.33 7.91 6.02
CA VAL A 38 -10.14 8.59 7.33
C VAL A 38 -10.68 7.76 8.50
N LYS A 39 -11.88 7.16 8.35
CA LYS A 39 -12.50 6.34 9.40
C LYS A 39 -11.71 5.09 9.77
N LEU A 40 -11.07 4.39 8.80
CA LEU A 40 -10.23 3.23 9.07
C LEU A 40 -8.94 3.64 9.77
N VAL A 41 -8.30 4.70 9.28
CA VAL A 41 -7.08 5.26 9.90
C VAL A 41 -7.36 5.65 11.36
N ALA A 42 -8.47 6.35 11.62
CA ALA A 42 -8.90 6.73 12.97
C ALA A 42 -9.19 5.51 13.86
N ALA A 43 -9.86 4.47 13.32
CA ALA A 43 -10.17 3.25 14.08
C ALA A 43 -8.90 2.54 14.56
N VAL A 44 -7.90 2.37 13.69
CA VAL A 44 -6.61 1.75 14.05
C VAL A 44 -5.83 2.63 15.03
N THR A 45 -5.76 3.93 14.80
CA THR A 45 -5.10 4.88 15.70
C THR A 45 -5.72 4.87 17.10
N ASN A 46 -7.05 4.90 17.18
CA ASN A 46 -7.77 4.86 18.45
C ASN A 46 -7.69 3.50 19.15
N ALA A 47 -7.41 2.43 18.41
CA ALA A 47 -7.16 1.09 18.97
C ALA A 47 -5.72 0.92 19.52
N GLY A 48 -4.84 1.92 19.39
CA GLY A 48 -3.48 1.92 19.92
C GLY A 48 -2.38 1.56 18.92
N GLY A 49 -2.70 1.34 17.64
CA GLY A 49 -1.73 1.23 16.54
C GLY A 49 -1.40 2.58 15.91
N LEU A 50 -0.62 2.56 14.81
CA LEU A 50 -0.45 3.71 13.93
C LEU A 50 -1.34 3.57 12.70
N GLY A 51 -2.34 4.39 12.57
CA GLY A 51 -3.10 4.49 11.32
C GLY A 51 -2.33 5.32 10.30
N VAL A 52 -2.14 4.81 9.08
CA VAL A 52 -1.51 5.55 7.98
C VAL A 52 -2.51 5.68 6.83
N MET A 53 -2.74 6.90 6.41
CA MET A 53 -3.65 7.25 5.32
C MET A 53 -2.90 7.19 3.99
N GLY A 54 -3.43 6.46 3.01
CA GLY A 54 -2.91 6.49 1.65
C GLY A 54 -3.37 7.76 0.91
N ASP A 55 -2.59 8.21 -0.07
CA ASP A 55 -2.94 9.38 -0.90
C ASP A 55 -4.08 9.05 -1.88
N ASN A 56 -5.30 9.15 -1.40
CA ASN A 56 -6.54 8.94 -2.18
C ASN A 56 -7.26 10.25 -2.48
N PHE A 57 -6.60 11.40 -2.39
CA PHE A 57 -7.21 12.71 -2.54
C PHE A 57 -7.04 13.24 -3.96
N ALA A 58 -8.13 13.76 -4.52
CA ALA A 58 -8.13 14.31 -5.87
C ALA A 58 -7.38 15.64 -5.96
N ASN A 59 -7.35 16.42 -4.86
CA ASN A 59 -6.75 17.74 -4.81
C ASN A 59 -6.22 18.07 -3.41
N LEU A 60 -5.57 19.24 -3.29
CA LEU A 60 -4.94 19.68 -2.02
C LEU A 60 -5.96 20.03 -0.94
N ASP A 61 -7.09 20.59 -1.31
CA ASP A 61 -8.13 20.97 -0.35
C ASP A 61 -8.77 19.75 0.30
N GLU A 62 -8.98 18.69 -0.49
CA GLU A 62 -9.45 17.39 0.03
C GLU A 62 -8.42 16.73 0.95
N LEU A 63 -7.13 16.79 0.61
CA LEU A 63 -6.06 16.27 1.46
C LEU A 63 -6.02 17.02 2.80
N ASP A 64 -6.03 18.33 2.77
CA ASP A 64 -6.05 19.19 3.96
C ASP A 64 -7.29 18.90 4.84
N ALA A 65 -8.46 18.85 4.23
CA ALA A 65 -9.69 18.54 4.94
C ALA A 65 -9.67 17.14 5.58
N GLY A 66 -9.17 16.13 4.86
CA GLY A 66 -9.03 14.76 5.36
C GLY A 66 -8.06 14.66 6.55
N ILE A 67 -6.94 15.37 6.52
CA ILE A 67 -6.00 15.43 7.65
C ILE A 67 -6.65 16.10 8.87
N LYS A 68 -7.37 17.21 8.68
CA LYS A 68 -8.10 17.90 9.75
C LYS A 68 -9.21 17.07 10.35
N GLU A 69 -9.99 16.36 9.50
CA GLU A 69 -11.00 15.40 9.95
C GLU A 69 -10.36 14.29 10.79
N LEU A 70 -9.25 13.69 10.31
CA LEU A 70 -8.53 12.65 11.05
C LEU A 70 -8.05 13.18 12.40
N ARG A 71 -7.46 14.36 12.45
CA ARG A 71 -7.01 14.98 13.71
C ARG A 71 -8.16 15.15 14.70
N ASN A 72 -9.35 15.56 14.23
CA ASN A 72 -10.53 15.68 15.07
C ASN A 72 -10.98 14.33 15.66
N LEU A 73 -10.83 13.24 14.91
CA LEU A 73 -11.24 11.89 15.34
C LEU A 73 -10.26 11.23 16.31
N VAL A 74 -8.96 11.53 16.19
CA VAL A 74 -7.90 10.87 16.97
C VAL A 74 -7.32 11.74 18.09
N GLY A 75 -7.59 13.04 18.08
CA GLY A 75 -7.01 14.00 19.03
C GLY A 75 -5.49 14.08 18.87
N ASP A 76 -4.76 13.98 19.99
CA ASP A 76 -3.29 14.09 20.02
C ASP A 76 -2.57 12.79 19.63
N ARG A 77 -3.31 11.71 19.31
CA ARG A 77 -2.70 10.44 18.90
C ARG A 77 -1.98 10.58 17.56
N PRO A 78 -0.83 9.89 17.39
CA PRO A 78 -0.08 9.94 16.14
C PRO A 78 -0.81 9.18 15.01
N PHE A 79 -0.66 9.70 13.79
CA PHE A 79 -1.08 9.07 12.55
C PHE A 79 -0.09 9.40 11.45
N GLY A 80 -0.14 8.67 10.34
CA GLY A 80 0.72 8.90 9.19
C GLY A 80 -0.05 9.19 7.91
N VAL A 81 0.69 9.69 6.91
CA VAL A 81 0.25 9.81 5.53
C VAL A 81 1.30 9.18 4.62
N ASP A 82 0.86 8.37 3.66
CA ASP A 82 1.72 7.63 2.71
C ASP A 82 1.51 8.15 1.29
N PHE A 83 2.62 8.56 0.66
CA PHE A 83 2.65 8.95 -0.74
C PHE A 83 3.43 7.95 -1.61
N LEU A 84 2.87 7.65 -2.77
CA LEU A 84 3.60 7.02 -3.85
C LEU A 84 4.51 8.07 -4.50
N LEU A 85 5.81 8.01 -4.19
CA LEU A 85 6.76 8.93 -4.79
C LEU A 85 7.01 8.58 -6.26
N PRO A 86 7.05 9.57 -7.17
CA PRO A 86 7.29 9.33 -8.58
C PRO A 86 8.69 8.74 -8.81
N VAL A 87 8.76 7.67 -9.60
CA VAL A 87 10.02 7.18 -10.13
C VAL A 87 10.27 7.90 -11.47
N VAL A 88 11.18 8.86 -11.47
CA VAL A 88 11.57 9.56 -12.71
C VAL A 88 12.30 8.58 -13.63
N ARG A 89 11.72 8.32 -14.82
CA ARG A 89 12.39 7.57 -15.90
C ARG A 89 12.64 8.50 -17.08
N ALA A 90 13.83 8.41 -17.65
CA ALA A 90 14.26 9.24 -18.76
C ALA A 90 13.45 9.03 -20.06
N GLU A 91 12.70 7.94 -20.16
CA GLU A 91 12.00 7.51 -21.39
C GLU A 91 10.63 8.19 -21.58
N VAL A 92 10.06 8.80 -20.54
CA VAL A 92 8.78 9.51 -20.62
C VAL A 92 9.05 11.01 -20.66
N THR A 93 9.04 11.57 -21.85
CA THR A 93 9.39 12.99 -22.09
C THR A 93 8.20 13.95 -21.90
N THR A 94 6.98 13.41 -21.75
CA THR A 94 5.75 14.19 -21.55
C THR A 94 4.93 13.64 -20.41
N THR A 95 4.18 14.51 -19.72
CA THR A 95 3.17 14.13 -18.71
C THR A 95 1.76 14.08 -19.32
N ASN A 96 1.61 14.35 -20.62
CA ASN A 96 0.34 14.34 -21.33
C ASN A 96 -0.04 12.89 -21.66
N LYS A 97 -1.04 12.36 -20.97
CA LYS A 97 -1.53 10.97 -21.18
C LYS A 97 -2.03 10.71 -22.60
N GLU A 98 -2.69 11.67 -23.22
CA GLU A 98 -3.20 11.53 -24.59
C GLU A 98 -2.05 11.34 -25.59
N GLU A 99 -0.96 12.09 -25.44
CA GLU A 99 0.25 11.92 -26.27
C GLU A 99 0.90 10.56 -26.04
N ILE A 100 0.98 10.12 -24.77
CA ILE A 100 1.52 8.80 -24.41
C ILE A 100 0.63 7.68 -24.98
N TYR A 101 -0.69 7.81 -24.88
CA TYR A 101 -1.62 6.82 -25.42
C TYR A 101 -1.53 6.74 -26.95
N ALA A 102 -1.47 7.88 -27.63
CA ALA A 102 -1.25 7.92 -29.08
C ALA A 102 0.10 7.30 -29.52
N GLN A 103 1.14 7.39 -28.67
CA GLN A 103 2.38 6.67 -28.90
C GLN A 103 2.18 5.16 -28.72
N ILE A 104 1.47 4.71 -27.67
CA ILE A 104 1.18 3.29 -27.44
C ILE A 104 0.39 2.72 -28.65
N GLU A 105 -0.60 3.44 -29.19
CA GLU A 105 -1.37 3.01 -30.37
C GLU A 105 -0.47 2.79 -31.60
N ARG A 106 0.53 3.63 -31.80
CA ARG A 106 1.48 3.48 -32.94
C ARG A 106 2.47 2.34 -32.72
N ASP A 107 3.06 2.26 -31.54
CA ASP A 107 4.20 1.40 -31.27
C ASP A 107 3.79 0.00 -30.77
N HIS A 108 2.58 -0.12 -30.18
CA HIS A 108 2.06 -1.33 -29.57
C HIS A 108 0.60 -1.65 -29.97
N PRO A 109 0.24 -1.69 -31.28
CA PRO A 109 -1.15 -1.84 -31.71
C PRO A 109 -1.80 -3.15 -31.25
N ASN A 110 -1.03 -4.23 -31.11
CA ASN A 110 -1.55 -5.51 -30.59
C ASN A 110 -1.99 -5.42 -29.13
N HIS A 111 -1.30 -4.64 -28.31
CA HIS A 111 -1.66 -4.41 -26.91
C HIS A 111 -2.98 -3.63 -26.80
N VAL A 112 -3.14 -2.60 -27.64
CA VAL A 112 -4.38 -1.84 -27.73
C VAL A 112 -5.53 -2.74 -28.19
N ALA A 113 -5.31 -3.59 -29.20
CA ALA A 113 -6.33 -4.53 -29.69
C ALA A 113 -6.84 -5.47 -28.59
N VAL A 114 -5.96 -5.99 -27.72
CA VAL A 114 -6.39 -6.83 -26.57
C VAL A 114 -7.24 -6.02 -25.59
N VAL A 115 -6.88 -4.78 -25.28
CA VAL A 115 -7.69 -3.93 -24.38
C VAL A 115 -9.08 -3.63 -24.98
N GLU A 116 -9.15 -3.32 -26.27
CA GLU A 116 -10.43 -3.07 -26.97
C GLU A 116 -11.28 -4.35 -27.03
N GLU A 117 -10.63 -5.52 -27.21
CA GLU A 117 -11.33 -6.81 -27.17
C GLU A 117 -11.93 -7.09 -25.78
N LEU A 118 -11.17 -6.86 -24.70
CA LEU A 118 -11.67 -7.00 -23.34
C LEU A 118 -12.87 -6.07 -23.05
N ILE A 119 -12.82 -4.84 -23.55
CA ILE A 119 -13.95 -3.90 -23.43
C ILE A 119 -15.18 -4.47 -24.12
N ARG A 120 -15.01 -5.01 -25.33
CA ARG A 120 -16.09 -5.59 -26.14
C ARG A 120 -16.67 -6.88 -25.54
N GLU A 121 -15.80 -7.79 -25.09
CA GLU A 121 -16.20 -9.08 -24.49
C GLU A 121 -17.03 -8.91 -23.22
N HIS A 122 -16.69 -7.91 -22.42
CA HIS A 122 -17.41 -7.59 -21.19
C HIS A 122 -18.57 -6.62 -21.39
N GLY A 123 -18.87 -6.23 -22.64
CA GLY A 123 -20.00 -5.33 -22.97
C GLY A 123 -19.87 -3.95 -22.33
N LEU A 124 -18.63 -3.46 -22.15
CA LEU A 124 -18.37 -2.17 -21.52
C LEU A 124 -18.42 -1.03 -22.53
N GLU A 125 -18.84 0.15 -22.09
CA GLU A 125 -18.71 1.38 -22.87
C GLU A 125 -17.27 1.94 -22.66
N ARG A 126 -16.50 2.05 -23.76
CA ARG A 126 -15.11 2.52 -23.70
C ARG A 126 -15.03 3.89 -23.04
N ALA A 127 -14.23 4.01 -21.99
CA ALA A 127 -14.00 5.28 -21.33
C ALA A 127 -12.77 6.02 -21.91
N GLY A 128 -12.76 7.34 -21.81
CA GLY A 128 -11.57 8.16 -22.09
C GLY A 128 -10.53 8.05 -20.96
N LEU A 129 -9.35 8.60 -21.20
CA LEU A 129 -8.32 8.74 -20.18
C LEU A 129 -8.75 9.73 -19.09
N ALA A 130 -8.23 9.58 -17.87
CA ALA A 130 -8.45 10.56 -16.82
C ALA A 130 -7.73 11.89 -17.16
N PRO A 131 -8.34 13.03 -16.87
CA PRO A 131 -7.74 14.34 -17.17
C PRO A 131 -6.46 14.61 -16.37
N SER A 132 -6.26 13.94 -15.23
CA SER A 132 -5.04 14.08 -14.43
C SER A 132 -3.90 13.26 -15.01
N GLY A 133 -2.78 13.90 -15.34
CA GLY A 133 -1.52 13.24 -15.66
C GLY A 133 -0.94 12.45 -14.48
N PRO A 134 0.19 11.74 -14.68
CA PRO A 134 0.96 11.19 -13.57
C PRO A 134 1.32 12.31 -12.59
N MET A 135 1.49 11.96 -11.30
CA MET A 135 1.84 12.93 -10.27
C MET A 135 3.09 13.73 -10.69
N SER A 136 2.93 15.03 -10.90
CA SER A 136 4.06 15.90 -11.19
C SER A 136 4.84 16.19 -9.91
N THR A 137 6.13 16.50 -10.04
CA THR A 137 6.97 16.92 -8.90
C THR A 137 6.40 18.16 -8.20
N ASP A 138 5.80 19.08 -8.97
CA ASP A 138 5.14 20.26 -8.41
C ASP A 138 3.95 19.91 -7.54
N LEU A 139 3.04 19.06 -8.03
CA LEU A 139 1.89 18.60 -7.23
C LEU A 139 2.34 17.85 -5.97
N LEU A 140 3.36 16.98 -6.08
CA LEU A 140 3.94 16.30 -4.92
C LEU A 140 4.48 17.30 -3.90
N ASN A 141 5.27 18.30 -4.33
CA ASN A 141 5.79 19.32 -3.43
C ASN A 141 4.66 20.07 -2.71
N ARG A 142 3.62 20.45 -3.43
CA ARG A 142 2.45 21.12 -2.83
C ARG A 142 1.71 20.23 -1.85
N LYS A 143 1.58 18.92 -2.12
CA LYS A 143 1.01 17.96 -1.15
C LYS A 143 1.89 17.83 0.09
N ILE A 144 3.22 17.85 -0.06
CA ILE A 144 4.18 17.87 1.05
C ILE A 144 3.97 19.12 1.92
N GLU A 145 3.79 20.32 1.33
CA GLU A 145 3.48 21.53 2.10
C GLU A 145 2.22 21.34 2.96
N VAL A 146 1.16 20.73 2.41
CA VAL A 146 -0.07 20.46 3.18
C VAL A 146 0.22 19.57 4.40
N LEU A 147 1.11 18.55 4.26
CA LEU A 147 1.47 17.71 5.40
C LEU A 147 2.23 18.48 6.48
N LEU A 148 3.20 19.31 6.06
CA LEU A 148 4.02 20.11 6.96
C LEU A 148 3.17 21.17 7.70
N ASP A 149 2.31 21.89 6.98
CA ASP A 149 1.40 22.89 7.55
C ASP A 149 0.46 22.29 8.59
N ASN A 150 -0.01 21.06 8.37
CA ASN A 150 -0.85 20.32 9.31
C ASN A 150 -0.07 19.57 10.40
N LYS A 151 1.25 19.66 10.42
CA LYS A 151 2.12 18.97 11.38
C LYS A 151 1.77 17.48 11.49
N VAL A 152 1.71 16.80 10.34
CA VAL A 152 1.46 15.34 10.30
C VAL A 152 2.61 14.64 11.02
N PRO A 153 2.34 13.76 12.01
CA PRO A 153 3.42 13.16 12.82
C PRO A 153 4.33 12.21 12.05
N VAL A 154 3.78 11.49 11.06
CA VAL A 154 4.51 10.45 10.32
C VAL A 154 4.27 10.56 8.83
N PHE A 155 5.35 10.60 8.06
CA PHE A 155 5.34 10.49 6.61
C PHE A 155 5.84 9.13 6.18
N ALA A 156 5.10 8.42 5.34
CA ALA A 156 5.55 7.18 4.73
C ALA A 156 5.78 7.38 3.22
N ALA A 157 6.86 6.79 2.72
CA ALA A 157 7.22 6.84 1.32
C ALA A 157 7.16 5.44 0.71
N ALA A 158 6.09 5.18 -0.05
CA ALA A 158 6.00 4.01 -0.90
C ALA A 158 6.58 4.32 -2.28
N LEU A 159 7.45 3.47 -2.79
CA LEU A 159 8.24 3.68 -4.01
C LEU A 159 9.14 4.95 -3.91
N GLY A 160 9.99 5.18 -4.91
CA GLY A 160 10.80 6.39 -5.00
C GLY A 160 11.80 6.58 -3.86
N ASP A 161 12.35 7.79 -3.76
CA ASP A 161 13.37 8.19 -2.78
C ASP A 161 12.82 9.32 -1.89
N PRO A 162 12.71 9.11 -0.56
CA PRO A 162 12.20 10.12 0.36
C PRO A 162 13.22 11.23 0.70
N ALA A 163 14.46 11.19 0.21
CA ALA A 163 15.52 12.14 0.55
C ALA A 163 15.09 13.62 0.40
N MET A 164 14.22 13.92 -0.58
CA MET A 164 13.68 15.25 -0.80
C MET A 164 12.78 15.77 0.33
N MET A 165 12.32 14.86 1.22
CA MET A 165 11.38 15.18 2.28
C MET A 165 12.00 15.11 3.68
N THR A 166 13.04 14.27 3.89
CA THR A 166 13.54 13.93 5.23
C THR A 166 13.99 15.14 6.03
N GLU A 167 14.80 16.03 5.48
CA GLU A 167 15.27 17.25 6.18
C GLU A 167 14.09 18.12 6.63
N ARG A 168 13.15 18.37 5.72
CA ARG A 168 11.96 19.19 6.01
C ARG A 168 11.01 18.54 7.01
N ALA A 169 10.89 17.20 6.96
CA ALA A 169 10.12 16.43 7.93
C ALA A 169 10.73 16.55 9.33
N HIS A 170 12.04 16.36 9.44
CA HIS A 170 12.76 16.46 10.72
C HIS A 170 12.69 17.84 11.34
N ASP A 171 12.76 18.92 10.54
CA ASP A 171 12.58 20.30 11.00
C ASP A 171 11.22 20.54 11.67
N GLN A 172 10.23 19.72 11.35
CA GLN A 172 8.87 19.75 11.93
C GLN A 172 8.64 18.66 12.99
N GLY A 173 9.66 17.85 13.30
CA GLY A 173 9.54 16.73 14.24
C GLY A 173 8.75 15.53 13.68
N MET A 174 8.57 15.46 12.36
CA MET A 174 7.89 14.37 11.67
C MET A 174 8.83 13.18 11.48
N GLN A 175 8.36 11.96 11.74
CA GLN A 175 9.09 10.72 11.45
C GLN A 175 8.90 10.29 9.99
N VAL A 176 9.94 9.76 9.37
CA VAL A 176 9.90 9.29 7.96
C VAL A 176 10.09 7.79 7.88
N ILE A 177 9.15 7.11 7.21
CA ILE A 177 9.18 5.66 6.97
C ILE A 177 9.49 5.41 5.48
N GLY A 178 10.52 4.61 5.19
CA GLY A 178 10.86 4.17 3.84
C GLY A 178 10.55 2.70 3.61
N MET A 179 10.04 2.33 2.42
CA MET A 179 9.67 0.94 2.08
C MET A 179 10.75 0.25 1.23
N ALA A 180 11.20 -0.92 1.68
CA ALA A 180 12.27 -1.70 1.06
C ALA A 180 11.82 -3.13 0.71
N GLY A 181 11.90 -3.50 -0.57
CA GLY A 181 11.69 -4.87 -1.04
C GLY A 181 13.00 -5.63 -1.30
N ALA A 182 14.15 -5.07 -0.90
CA ALA A 182 15.49 -5.67 -0.96
C ALA A 182 16.45 -4.88 -0.06
N VAL A 183 17.54 -5.50 0.41
CA VAL A 183 18.56 -4.86 1.28
C VAL A 183 19.08 -3.56 0.67
N ARG A 184 19.46 -3.56 -0.62
CA ARG A 184 19.91 -2.34 -1.32
C ARG A 184 18.94 -1.16 -1.28
N HIS A 185 17.62 -1.42 -1.13
CA HIS A 185 16.62 -0.36 -0.97
C HIS A 185 16.66 0.21 0.46
N ALA A 186 16.80 -0.67 1.44
CA ALA A 186 16.96 -0.28 2.83
C ALA A 186 18.22 0.58 3.05
N GLU A 187 19.35 0.19 2.47
CA GLU A 187 20.61 0.96 2.50
C GLU A 187 20.46 2.36 1.88
N ARG A 188 19.69 2.50 0.77
CA ARG A 188 19.37 3.82 0.20
C ARG A 188 18.52 4.65 1.13
N HIS A 189 17.56 4.05 1.82
CA HIS A 189 16.73 4.76 2.80
C HIS A 189 17.55 5.22 4.01
N VAL A 190 18.52 4.42 4.47
CA VAL A 190 19.50 4.86 5.48
C VAL A 190 20.27 6.09 4.98
N ALA A 191 20.78 6.04 3.74
CA ALA A 191 21.49 7.17 3.14
C ALA A 191 20.60 8.41 2.92
N ALA A 192 19.28 8.21 2.77
CA ALA A 192 18.29 9.26 2.70
C ALA A 192 17.84 9.78 4.09
N ASN A 193 18.46 9.28 5.16
CA ASN A 193 18.18 9.69 6.55
C ASN A 193 16.71 9.46 6.98
N VAL A 194 16.09 8.35 6.56
CA VAL A 194 14.77 7.95 7.09
C VAL A 194 14.92 7.44 8.54
N ASP A 195 13.83 7.43 9.28
CA ASP A 195 13.82 7.02 10.69
C ASP A 195 13.47 5.55 10.89
N ILE A 196 12.65 5.01 10.00
CA ILE A 196 12.11 3.64 10.09
C ILE A 196 12.12 3.02 8.70
N ILE A 197 12.46 1.72 8.61
CA ILE A 197 12.40 0.97 7.37
C ILE A 197 11.31 -0.09 7.44
N THR A 198 10.45 -0.13 6.43
CA THR A 198 9.49 -1.22 6.24
C THR A 198 10.09 -2.24 5.26
N ALA A 199 10.47 -3.42 5.76
CA ALA A 199 10.91 -4.55 4.95
C ALA A 199 9.69 -5.31 4.41
N GLN A 200 9.36 -5.08 3.13
CA GLN A 200 8.16 -5.64 2.50
C GLN A 200 8.50 -6.85 1.62
N GLY A 201 8.11 -8.03 2.09
CA GLY A 201 8.25 -9.29 1.35
C GLY A 201 7.27 -9.45 0.19
N THR A 202 7.57 -10.44 -0.66
CA THR A 202 6.81 -10.70 -1.90
C THR A 202 5.36 -11.11 -1.66
N GLU A 203 5.00 -11.57 -0.47
CA GLU A 203 3.63 -11.97 -0.10
C GLU A 203 2.66 -10.78 0.03
N ALA A 204 3.19 -9.55 0.06
CA ALA A 204 2.40 -8.32 0.13
C ALA A 204 1.50 -8.13 -1.09
N GLY A 205 0.36 -7.49 -0.89
CA GLY A 205 -0.48 -6.95 -1.96
C GLY A 205 0.09 -5.65 -2.53
N GLY A 206 -0.32 -5.31 -3.74
CA GLY A 206 0.20 -4.14 -4.46
C GLY A 206 1.63 -4.33 -4.96
N HIS A 207 2.34 -3.23 -5.18
CA HIS A 207 3.73 -3.29 -5.65
C HIS A 207 4.63 -3.99 -4.64
N THR A 208 5.36 -5.01 -5.09
CA THR A 208 6.19 -5.85 -4.24
C THR A 208 7.47 -6.28 -4.94
N GLY A 209 8.48 -6.63 -4.13
CA GLY A 209 9.71 -7.27 -4.59
C GLY A 209 9.53 -8.78 -4.86
N TYR A 210 10.66 -9.49 -4.89
CA TYR A 210 10.71 -10.93 -5.20
C TYR A 210 11.20 -11.78 -4.01
N ILE A 211 11.62 -11.13 -2.91
CA ILE A 211 12.16 -11.81 -1.74
C ILE A 211 11.02 -12.04 -0.75
N SER A 212 10.91 -13.25 -0.20
CA SER A 212 9.90 -13.57 0.80
C SER A 212 10.17 -12.86 2.13
N THR A 213 9.11 -12.58 2.88
CA THR A 213 9.17 -11.88 4.18
C THR A 213 10.11 -12.57 5.16
N MET A 214 10.03 -13.91 5.25
CA MET A 214 10.88 -14.72 6.13
C MET A 214 12.40 -14.55 5.85
N VAL A 215 12.77 -14.28 4.61
CA VAL A 215 14.17 -14.10 4.19
C VAL A 215 14.57 -12.62 4.22
N LEU A 216 13.69 -11.73 3.78
CA LEU A 216 13.99 -10.31 3.64
C LEU A 216 14.15 -9.61 4.99
N VAL A 217 13.22 -9.87 5.94
CA VAL A 217 13.19 -9.14 7.21
C VAL A 217 14.49 -9.26 7.98
N PRO A 218 15.03 -10.45 8.29
CA PRO A 218 16.28 -10.54 9.05
C PRO A 218 17.48 -9.94 8.29
N GLN A 219 17.54 -10.05 6.96
CA GLN A 219 18.58 -9.42 6.15
C GLN A 219 18.55 -7.88 6.27
N VAL A 220 17.36 -7.30 6.22
CA VAL A 220 17.20 -5.83 6.36
C VAL A 220 17.54 -5.41 7.78
N VAL A 221 17.04 -6.12 8.80
CA VAL A 221 17.33 -5.83 10.21
C VAL A 221 18.85 -5.80 10.46
N GLU A 222 19.57 -6.82 9.95
CA GLU A 222 21.03 -6.89 10.10
C GLU A 222 21.76 -5.76 9.36
N ALA A 223 21.33 -5.46 8.13
CA ALA A 223 21.97 -4.46 7.27
C ALA A 223 21.82 -3.02 7.75
N VAL A 224 20.71 -2.70 8.46
CA VAL A 224 20.41 -1.32 8.85
C VAL A 224 20.49 -1.06 10.36
N ALA A 225 20.92 -2.06 11.16
CA ALA A 225 21.04 -1.89 12.60
C ALA A 225 21.86 -0.64 12.96
N PRO A 226 21.46 0.18 13.96
CA PRO A 226 20.37 -0.03 14.94
C PRO A 226 19.00 0.54 14.51
N MET A 227 18.77 0.87 13.24
CA MET A 227 17.52 1.48 12.76
C MET A 227 16.34 0.51 12.97
N PRO A 228 15.17 0.98 13.44
CA PRO A 228 14.01 0.14 13.61
C PRO A 228 13.44 -0.33 12.26
N VAL A 229 13.02 -1.60 12.21
CA VAL A 229 12.43 -2.23 11.03
C VAL A 229 11.01 -2.68 11.33
N LEU A 230 10.08 -2.36 10.43
CA LEU A 230 8.76 -2.94 10.35
C LEU A 230 8.76 -4.10 9.34
N ALA A 231 8.17 -5.23 9.70
CA ALA A 231 7.95 -6.32 8.77
C ALA A 231 6.64 -6.13 8.02
N ALA A 232 6.63 -6.35 6.70
CA ALA A 232 5.45 -6.28 5.85
C ALA A 232 5.40 -7.44 4.85
N GLY A 233 4.19 -7.80 4.43
CA GLY A 233 3.95 -8.92 3.51
C GLY A 233 3.59 -10.21 4.25
N GLY A 234 2.37 -10.74 3.97
CA GLY A 234 1.89 -11.98 4.56
C GLY A 234 1.49 -11.88 6.04
N ILE A 235 1.42 -10.68 6.63
CA ILE A 235 1.09 -10.49 8.05
C ILE A 235 -0.40 -10.17 8.19
N GLY A 236 -1.12 -10.99 8.97
CA GLY A 236 -2.56 -10.82 9.20
C GLY A 236 -3.08 -11.56 10.43
N SER A 237 -2.17 -12.03 11.32
CA SER A 237 -2.53 -12.62 12.60
C SER A 237 -1.44 -12.36 13.64
N GLY A 238 -1.73 -12.63 14.91
CA GLY A 238 -0.74 -12.47 15.99
C GLY A 238 0.45 -13.40 15.87
N ARG A 239 0.28 -14.60 15.30
CA ARG A 239 1.40 -15.52 15.02
C ARG A 239 2.39 -14.90 14.02
N HIS A 240 1.89 -14.21 13.00
CA HIS A 240 2.75 -13.49 12.05
C HIS A 240 3.46 -12.33 12.73
N LEU A 241 2.77 -11.57 13.61
CA LEU A 241 3.39 -10.50 14.39
C LEU A 241 4.48 -11.05 15.32
N ALA A 242 4.21 -12.12 16.07
CA ALA A 242 5.22 -12.78 16.90
C ALA A 242 6.42 -13.26 16.08
N THR A 243 6.18 -13.82 14.89
CA THR A 243 7.25 -14.22 13.96
C THR A 243 8.06 -13.01 13.48
N ALA A 244 7.40 -11.90 13.11
CA ALA A 244 8.09 -10.67 12.71
C ALA A 244 9.04 -10.15 13.81
N LEU A 245 8.58 -10.15 15.07
CA LEU A 245 9.42 -9.80 16.22
C LEU A 245 10.59 -10.76 16.41
N ALA A 246 10.37 -12.07 16.24
CA ALA A 246 11.41 -13.09 16.32
C ALA A 246 12.46 -12.95 15.20
N LEU A 247 12.09 -12.41 14.03
CA LEU A 247 13.01 -12.08 12.92
C LEU A 247 13.80 -10.77 13.16
N GLY A 248 13.57 -10.10 14.29
CA GLY A 248 14.26 -8.86 14.68
C GLY A 248 13.54 -7.57 14.28
N ALA A 249 12.37 -7.64 13.62
CA ALA A 249 11.56 -6.46 13.39
C ALA A 249 11.02 -5.91 14.72
N GLN A 250 10.75 -4.61 14.78
CA GLN A 250 10.18 -3.97 15.96
C GLN A 250 8.66 -3.77 15.87
N GLY A 251 8.03 -4.21 14.78
CA GLY A 251 6.60 -4.15 14.56
C GLY A 251 6.22 -4.65 13.18
N ALA A 252 4.95 -4.52 12.84
CA ALA A 252 4.40 -4.95 11.57
C ALA A 252 3.67 -3.82 10.83
N TRP A 253 3.88 -3.77 9.50
CA TRP A 253 3.15 -2.93 8.56
C TRP A 253 2.10 -3.80 7.85
N VAL A 254 0.82 -3.60 8.18
CA VAL A 254 -0.28 -4.50 7.83
C VAL A 254 -1.24 -3.84 6.86
N GLY A 255 -1.40 -4.42 5.68
CA GLY A 255 -2.32 -3.93 4.64
C GLY A 255 -3.58 -4.79 4.53
N THR A 256 -3.47 -5.92 3.84
CA THR A 256 -4.60 -6.73 3.38
C THR A 256 -5.56 -7.17 4.49
N ALA A 257 -5.05 -7.46 5.70
CA ALA A 257 -5.92 -7.81 6.82
C ALA A 257 -6.91 -6.70 7.17
N PHE A 258 -6.50 -5.43 7.06
CA PHE A 258 -7.40 -4.30 7.31
C PHE A 258 -8.34 -3.99 6.13
N LEU A 259 -8.12 -4.56 4.93
CA LEU A 259 -9.08 -4.48 3.83
C LEU A 259 -10.34 -5.32 4.08
N THR A 260 -10.33 -6.21 5.09
CA THR A 260 -11.54 -6.91 5.55
C THR A 260 -12.25 -6.16 6.68
N SER A 261 -11.79 -4.96 7.05
CA SER A 261 -12.45 -4.19 8.11
C SER A 261 -13.80 -3.60 7.64
N GLU A 262 -14.65 -3.30 8.61
CA GLU A 262 -15.92 -2.61 8.38
C GLU A 262 -15.70 -1.15 7.95
N GLU A 263 -14.56 -0.58 8.33
CA GLU A 263 -14.21 0.81 8.10
C GLU A 263 -13.55 1.08 6.74
N THR A 264 -13.13 0.04 5.99
CA THR A 264 -12.62 0.24 4.62
C THR A 264 -13.72 0.70 3.66
N ASN A 265 -13.33 1.36 2.58
CA ASN A 265 -14.24 1.75 1.50
C ASN A 265 -13.96 0.99 0.18
N ILE A 266 -13.23 -0.14 0.23
CA ILE A 266 -13.05 -0.92 -0.99
C ILE A 266 -14.39 -1.47 -1.50
N PRO A 267 -14.54 -1.63 -2.83
CA PRO A 267 -15.75 -2.23 -3.40
C PRO A 267 -16.06 -3.62 -2.82
N ASP A 268 -17.34 -3.95 -2.71
CA ASP A 268 -17.77 -5.25 -2.17
C ASP A 268 -17.19 -6.43 -2.96
N ASP A 269 -17.11 -6.34 -4.31
CA ASP A 269 -16.47 -7.36 -5.13
C ASP A 269 -15.01 -7.63 -4.70
N HIS A 270 -14.24 -6.56 -4.42
CA HIS A 270 -12.87 -6.71 -3.95
C HIS A 270 -12.81 -7.36 -2.57
N GLN A 271 -13.74 -6.99 -1.68
CA GLN A 271 -13.82 -7.59 -0.35
C GLN A 271 -14.20 -9.07 -0.44
N GLN A 272 -15.16 -9.44 -1.31
CA GLN A 272 -15.53 -10.83 -1.55
C GLN A 272 -14.36 -11.66 -2.12
N GLN A 273 -13.58 -11.10 -3.05
CA GLN A 273 -12.37 -11.75 -3.56
C GLN A 273 -11.34 -12.02 -2.45
N ILE A 274 -11.20 -11.11 -1.48
CA ILE A 274 -10.27 -11.29 -0.34
C ILE A 274 -10.80 -12.38 0.59
N LEU A 275 -12.09 -12.32 0.96
CA LEU A 275 -12.70 -13.24 1.94
C LEU A 275 -12.93 -14.65 1.38
N GLY A 276 -13.14 -14.78 0.07
CA GLY A 276 -13.41 -16.07 -0.59
C GLY A 276 -12.21 -16.67 -1.31
N GLY A 277 -11.13 -15.90 -1.47
CA GLY A 277 -9.96 -16.33 -2.23
C GLY A 277 -8.98 -17.16 -1.40
N GLN A 278 -8.23 -18.03 -2.08
CA GLN A 278 -7.11 -18.76 -1.50
C GLN A 278 -5.80 -17.98 -1.71
N SER A 279 -4.77 -18.25 -0.92
CA SER A 279 -3.47 -17.61 -1.06
C SER A 279 -2.88 -17.70 -2.48
N SER A 280 -3.15 -18.81 -3.20
CA SER A 280 -2.73 -19.05 -4.58
C SER A 280 -3.42 -18.15 -5.61
N ASP A 281 -4.58 -17.60 -5.29
CA ASP A 281 -5.35 -16.76 -6.20
C ASP A 281 -4.79 -15.34 -6.30
N PHE A 282 -3.88 -14.99 -5.39
CA PHE A 282 -3.22 -13.69 -5.34
C PHE A 282 -1.82 -13.80 -5.95
N THR A 283 -1.71 -13.56 -7.25
CA THR A 283 -0.50 -13.75 -8.05
C THR A 283 0.18 -12.43 -8.41
N THR A 284 1.51 -12.49 -8.61
CA THR A 284 2.26 -11.31 -9.08
C THR A 284 2.21 -11.19 -10.60
N SER A 285 2.12 -9.97 -11.10
CA SER A 285 2.25 -9.65 -12.52
C SER A 285 2.60 -8.17 -12.71
N LYS A 286 2.95 -7.77 -13.92
CA LYS A 286 3.11 -6.36 -14.31
C LYS A 286 1.83 -5.78 -14.95
N PHE A 287 0.77 -6.57 -15.06
CA PHE A 287 -0.46 -6.28 -15.80
C PHE A 287 -1.07 -4.90 -15.52
N MET A 288 -1.15 -4.49 -14.24
CA MET A 288 -1.87 -3.26 -13.89
C MET A 288 -1.07 -1.97 -14.16
N SER A 289 0.25 -1.99 -13.95
CA SER A 289 1.04 -0.77 -13.92
C SER A 289 2.36 -0.82 -14.70
N GLY A 290 2.74 -1.99 -15.21
CA GLY A 290 4.07 -2.21 -15.79
C GLY A 290 5.16 -2.49 -14.76
N LYS A 291 4.83 -2.49 -13.47
CA LYS A 291 5.73 -2.84 -12.37
C LYS A 291 5.19 -4.05 -11.61
N ASN A 292 6.07 -4.91 -11.13
CA ASN A 292 5.65 -6.11 -10.40
C ASN A 292 4.76 -5.76 -9.21
N GLN A 293 3.57 -6.36 -9.17
CA GLN A 293 2.63 -6.22 -8.07
C GLN A 293 1.76 -7.46 -7.92
N ARG A 294 1.30 -7.69 -6.69
CA ARG A 294 0.40 -8.77 -6.35
C ARG A 294 -1.05 -8.28 -6.31
N SER A 295 -1.93 -9.02 -6.97
CA SER A 295 -3.36 -8.78 -6.97
C SER A 295 -4.12 -10.10 -7.13
N TYR A 296 -5.42 -10.08 -6.86
CA TYR A 296 -6.32 -11.19 -7.19
C TYR A 296 -6.24 -11.51 -8.68
N ASN A 297 -6.23 -12.80 -9.03
CA ASN A 297 -6.16 -13.29 -10.41
C ASN A 297 -7.56 -13.35 -11.00
N ASN A 298 -8.13 -12.20 -11.36
CA ASN A 298 -9.44 -12.11 -12.00
C ASN A 298 -9.40 -12.51 -13.49
N ALA A 299 -10.59 -12.62 -14.11
CA ALA A 299 -10.73 -13.02 -15.49
C ALA A 299 -9.92 -12.15 -16.47
N VAL A 300 -9.85 -10.85 -16.25
CA VAL A 300 -9.15 -9.90 -17.12
C VAL A 300 -7.63 -10.08 -17.05
N LYS A 301 -7.10 -10.28 -15.85
CA LYS A 301 -5.67 -10.56 -15.64
C LYS A 301 -5.28 -11.89 -16.28
N GLN A 302 -6.15 -12.90 -16.20
CA GLN A 302 -5.94 -14.19 -16.85
C GLN A 302 -6.01 -14.05 -18.38
N ALA A 303 -7.02 -13.39 -18.93
CA ALA A 303 -7.15 -13.16 -20.37
C ALA A 303 -5.95 -12.38 -20.95
N TRP A 304 -5.42 -11.40 -20.19
CA TRP A 304 -4.18 -10.73 -20.59
C TRP A 304 -3.00 -11.71 -20.65
N ALA A 305 -2.83 -12.55 -19.63
CA ALA A 305 -1.76 -13.55 -19.61
C ALA A 305 -1.88 -14.54 -20.79
N ASP A 306 -3.11 -14.96 -21.12
CA ASP A 306 -3.41 -15.88 -22.22
C ASP A 306 -3.16 -15.25 -23.60
N SER A 307 -3.16 -13.91 -23.72
CA SER A 307 -2.79 -13.21 -24.96
C SER A 307 -1.34 -13.42 -25.39
N GLY A 308 -0.47 -13.83 -24.47
CA GLY A 308 0.96 -14.04 -24.71
C GLY A 308 1.77 -12.74 -24.92
N LEU A 309 1.15 -11.55 -24.75
CA LEU A 309 1.83 -10.27 -24.87
C LEU A 309 2.64 -9.97 -23.60
N GLU A 310 3.85 -9.48 -23.77
CA GLU A 310 4.64 -8.95 -22.68
C GLU A 310 4.01 -7.66 -22.16
N ASN A 311 4.10 -7.43 -20.85
CA ASN A 311 3.62 -6.17 -20.27
C ASN A 311 4.56 -5.02 -20.63
N LEU A 312 3.98 -3.88 -20.96
CA LEU A 312 4.74 -2.63 -21.12
C LEU A 312 5.29 -2.17 -19.76
N ASP A 313 6.40 -1.45 -19.76
CA ASP A 313 6.94 -0.87 -18.53
C ASP A 313 6.09 0.30 -18.02
N MET A 314 6.17 0.55 -16.71
CA MET A 314 5.52 1.70 -16.08
C MET A 314 6.09 3.02 -16.62
N PRO A 315 5.26 4.02 -17.01
CA PRO A 315 3.82 4.09 -16.79
C PRO A 315 2.94 3.57 -17.94
N LEU A 316 3.52 3.09 -19.05
CA LEU A 316 2.80 2.79 -20.29
C LEU A 316 1.70 1.75 -20.06
N GLN A 317 1.98 0.67 -19.33
CA GLN A 317 1.00 -0.38 -19.06
C GLN A 317 -0.25 0.16 -18.32
N GLY A 318 -0.03 1.03 -17.34
CA GLY A 318 -1.14 1.63 -16.59
C GLY A 318 -2.00 2.55 -17.47
N ILE A 319 -1.37 3.32 -18.35
CA ILE A 319 -2.06 4.20 -19.29
C ILE A 319 -2.82 3.39 -20.35
N LEU A 320 -2.21 2.33 -20.86
CA LEU A 320 -2.86 1.37 -21.80
C LEU A 320 -4.14 0.77 -21.21
N GLN A 321 -4.11 0.38 -19.93
CA GLN A 321 -5.25 -0.26 -19.25
C GLN A 321 -6.33 0.73 -18.79
N GLU A 322 -6.03 2.02 -18.76
CA GLU A 322 -6.91 3.02 -18.16
C GLU A 322 -8.30 3.09 -18.80
N PRO A 323 -8.47 3.03 -20.16
CA PRO A 323 -9.80 3.03 -20.77
C PRO A 323 -10.69 1.86 -20.32
N PHE A 324 -10.13 0.65 -20.23
CA PHE A 324 -10.83 -0.52 -19.71
C PHE A 324 -11.17 -0.38 -18.22
N THR A 325 -10.18 -0.04 -17.39
CA THR A 325 -10.37 0.08 -15.94
C THR A 325 -11.44 1.12 -15.59
N ARG A 326 -11.46 2.25 -16.30
CA ARG A 326 -12.48 3.29 -16.11
C ARG A 326 -13.85 2.86 -16.59
N ALA A 327 -13.93 2.16 -17.72
CA ALA A 327 -15.17 1.59 -18.23
C ALA A 327 -15.78 0.58 -17.25
N ALA A 328 -14.95 -0.36 -16.72
CA ALA A 328 -15.38 -1.34 -15.73
C ALA A 328 -15.88 -0.68 -14.44
N LYS A 329 -15.16 0.31 -13.92
CA LYS A 329 -15.59 1.09 -12.75
C LYS A 329 -16.90 1.85 -12.98
N ALA A 330 -17.08 2.47 -14.15
CA ALA A 330 -18.31 3.18 -14.50
C ALA A 330 -19.52 2.23 -14.60
N ALA A 331 -19.29 0.99 -15.02
CA ALA A 331 -20.30 -0.06 -15.07
C ALA A 331 -20.53 -0.78 -13.72
N GLY A 332 -19.80 -0.41 -12.64
CA GLY A 332 -19.87 -1.09 -11.35
C GLY A 332 -19.24 -2.48 -11.33
N ARG A 333 -18.47 -2.87 -12.37
CA ARG A 333 -17.84 -4.17 -12.54
C ARG A 333 -16.45 -4.20 -11.88
N TYR A 334 -16.42 -4.05 -10.56
CA TYR A 334 -15.17 -4.10 -9.79
C TYR A 334 -14.53 -5.49 -9.74
N ASP A 335 -15.30 -6.54 -10.03
CA ASP A 335 -14.79 -7.90 -10.26
C ASP A 335 -13.75 -7.98 -11.39
N LEU A 336 -13.83 -7.09 -12.38
CA LEU A 336 -12.91 -6.97 -13.51
C LEU A 336 -11.73 -6.03 -13.25
N VAL A 337 -11.81 -5.20 -12.20
CA VAL A 337 -10.75 -4.25 -11.84
C VAL A 337 -9.70 -4.94 -10.98
N GLY A 338 -8.44 -4.53 -11.12
CA GLY A 338 -7.37 -5.06 -10.28
C GLY A 338 -7.62 -4.83 -8.78
N ASN A 339 -7.47 -5.89 -7.98
CA ASN A 339 -7.60 -5.88 -6.53
C ASN A 339 -6.24 -6.17 -5.88
N PRO A 340 -5.45 -5.13 -5.52
CA PRO A 340 -4.11 -5.30 -4.96
C PRO A 340 -4.17 -5.82 -3.52
N SER A 341 -4.16 -7.14 -3.37
CA SER A 341 -4.23 -7.83 -2.08
C SER A 341 -3.16 -8.92 -1.98
N GLY A 342 -2.71 -9.22 -0.76
CA GLY A 342 -1.62 -10.14 -0.47
C GLY A 342 -2.07 -11.59 -0.29
N GLN A 343 -1.11 -12.51 -0.23
CA GLN A 343 -1.36 -13.95 -0.03
C GLN A 343 -2.02 -14.27 1.30
N ILE A 344 -1.95 -13.38 2.29
CA ILE A 344 -2.63 -13.55 3.58
C ILE A 344 -4.16 -13.65 3.44
N SER A 345 -4.73 -13.21 2.31
CA SER A 345 -6.16 -13.33 2.01
C SER A 345 -6.70 -14.74 2.24
N GLY A 346 -5.92 -15.79 1.92
CA GLY A 346 -6.33 -17.18 2.18
C GLY A 346 -6.55 -17.56 3.65
N MET A 347 -6.26 -16.65 4.58
CA MET A 347 -6.51 -16.82 6.02
C MET A 347 -7.58 -15.86 6.56
N LEU A 348 -8.12 -14.97 5.72
CA LEU A 348 -9.10 -13.96 6.09
C LEU A 348 -10.47 -14.42 5.62
N ASN A 349 -11.42 -14.60 6.54
CA ASN A 349 -12.70 -15.24 6.25
C ASN A 349 -13.92 -14.45 6.71
N GLU A 350 -13.72 -13.30 7.37
CA GLU A 350 -14.83 -12.49 7.87
C GLU A 350 -14.53 -10.99 7.83
N ARG A 351 -15.59 -10.20 7.72
CA ARG A 351 -15.54 -8.75 7.88
C ARG A 351 -15.71 -8.39 9.34
N ARG A 352 -14.82 -7.53 9.87
CA ARG A 352 -14.77 -7.22 11.30
C ARG A 352 -14.37 -5.77 11.54
N PRO A 353 -14.72 -5.17 12.70
CA PRO A 353 -14.18 -3.87 13.09
C PRO A 353 -12.63 -3.89 13.10
N ALA A 354 -12.01 -2.84 12.58
CA ALA A 354 -10.55 -2.72 12.54
C ALA A 354 -9.89 -2.82 13.93
N LYS A 355 -10.58 -2.32 14.96
CA LYS A 355 -10.16 -2.47 16.36
C LYS A 355 -10.03 -3.94 16.76
N ASP A 356 -10.99 -4.78 16.38
CA ASP A 356 -11.00 -6.19 16.76
C ASP A 356 -9.89 -6.96 16.03
N ILE A 357 -9.67 -6.63 14.73
CA ILE A 357 -8.54 -7.17 13.96
C ILE A 357 -7.22 -6.87 14.66
N LEU A 358 -7.00 -5.61 15.08
CA LEU A 358 -5.78 -5.19 15.77
C LEU A 358 -5.63 -5.90 17.12
N MET A 359 -6.67 -5.92 17.94
CA MET A 359 -6.62 -6.48 19.30
C MET A 359 -6.41 -7.99 19.28
N ASP A 360 -7.02 -8.71 18.33
CA ASP A 360 -6.77 -10.13 18.15
C ASP A 360 -5.34 -10.43 17.74
N MET A 361 -4.76 -9.59 16.85
CA MET A 361 -3.33 -9.71 16.51
C MET A 361 -2.44 -9.51 17.74
N VAL A 362 -2.74 -8.54 18.60
CA VAL A 362 -2.00 -8.29 19.83
C VAL A 362 -2.11 -9.47 20.80
N ASN A 363 -3.34 -9.94 21.07
CA ASN A 363 -3.59 -11.01 22.03
C ASN A 363 -2.98 -12.34 21.55
N GLU A 364 -3.20 -12.73 20.29
CA GLU A 364 -2.62 -13.95 19.73
C GLU A 364 -1.09 -13.88 19.67
N ALA A 365 -0.49 -12.72 19.41
CA ALA A 365 0.98 -12.57 19.44
C ALA A 365 1.55 -12.82 20.84
N ARG A 366 0.90 -12.31 21.88
CA ARG A 366 1.27 -12.57 23.28
C ARG A 366 1.19 -14.04 23.60
N ASP A 367 0.03 -14.65 23.32
CA ASP A 367 -0.19 -16.08 23.58
C ASP A 367 0.83 -16.96 22.83
N THR A 368 1.19 -16.58 21.61
CA THR A 368 2.22 -17.26 20.81
C THR A 368 3.59 -17.16 21.46
N ILE A 369 4.00 -15.97 21.88
CA ILE A 369 5.31 -15.74 22.54
C ILE A 369 5.39 -16.52 23.86
N GLU A 370 4.34 -16.46 24.69
CA GLU A 370 4.24 -17.23 25.93
C GLU A 370 4.25 -18.74 25.68
N GLY A 371 3.56 -19.18 24.61
CA GLY A 371 3.54 -20.58 24.20
C GLY A 371 4.93 -21.09 23.81
N LEU A 372 5.73 -20.31 23.11
CA LEU A 372 7.10 -20.67 22.70
C LEU A 372 8.04 -20.84 23.89
N GLN A 373 7.85 -20.12 24.99
CA GLN A 373 8.67 -20.27 26.22
C GLN A 373 8.57 -21.68 26.82
N LYS A 374 7.48 -22.40 26.55
CA LYS A 374 7.30 -23.80 27.02
C LYS A 374 8.23 -24.81 26.34
N HIS A 375 8.90 -24.39 25.27
CA HIS A 375 9.85 -25.23 24.51
C HIS A 375 11.32 -24.95 24.90
N LEU A 376 11.56 -24.04 25.84
CA LEU A 376 12.86 -23.71 26.42
C LEU A 376 13.04 -24.39 27.77
#